data_22dc9cce42c21c3645cd90773d2afb1a
#
_entry.id   22dc9cce42c21c3645cd90773d2afb1a
#
_cell.length_a   1.000
_cell.length_b   1.000
_cell.length_c   1.000
_cell.angle_alpha   90.00
_cell.angle_beta   90.00
_cell.angle_gamma   90.00
#
_symmetry.space_group_name_H-M   'P 1'
#
loop_
_entity.id
_entity.type
_entity.pdbx_description
1 polymer ?
#
loop_
_entity_poly.entity_id
_entity_poly.type
_entity_poly.pdbx_seq_one_letter_code
_entity_poly.pdbx_strand_id
1 'polypeptide(L)'
;TAWQRGELVFNEMTVEDIIRVLERKYNYTFVYSLNQLKKDRLSFRFKDKAPLAEVMDIIVDVAGNLKFKIEGDKCYITRKGNKK
;
A
#
# COMPACT_ATOMS: atom_id res chain seq x y z
N THR A 1 0.29 7.85 -11.49
CA THR A 1 -1.00 7.25 -11.15
C THR A 1 -2.01 7.56 -12.22
N ALA A 2 -2.64 6.57 -12.74
CA ALA A 2 -3.64 6.74 -13.78
C ALA A 2 -4.97 6.20 -13.29
N TRP A 3 -6.03 6.95 -13.54
CA TRP A 3 -7.37 6.52 -13.19
C TRP A 3 -8.04 5.96 -14.42
N GLN A 4 -8.40 4.69 -14.36
CA GLN A 4 -9.19 4.06 -15.38
C GLN A 4 -10.60 3.92 -14.87
N ARG A 5 -11.54 3.58 -15.73
CA ARG A 5 -12.90 3.39 -15.28
C ARG A 5 -12.95 2.32 -14.22
N GLY A 6 -13.23 2.73 -13.01
CA GLY A 6 -13.38 1.81 -11.92
C GLY A 6 -12.10 1.11 -11.50
N GLU A 7 -10.95 1.59 -11.93
CA GLU A 7 -9.67 0.99 -11.56
C GLU A 7 -8.66 2.06 -11.25
N LEU A 8 -7.81 1.74 -10.28
CA LEU A 8 -6.67 2.56 -9.94
C LEU A 8 -5.43 1.80 -10.37
N VAL A 9 -4.62 2.42 -11.21
CA VAL A 9 -3.45 1.77 -11.78
C VAL A 9 -2.19 2.44 -11.27
N PHE A 10 -1.27 1.64 -10.76
CA PHE A 10 0.04 2.11 -10.32
C PHE A 10 1.10 1.51 -11.23
N ASN A 11 1.93 2.37 -11.80
CA ASN A 11 3.01 1.94 -12.68
C ASN A 11 4.33 2.38 -12.11
N GLU A 12 5.19 1.42 -11.77
CA GLU A 12 6.55 1.70 -11.34
C GLU A 12 6.60 2.76 -10.26
N MET A 13 5.84 2.55 -9.21
CA MET A 13 5.81 3.47 -8.08
C MET A 13 6.40 2.78 -6.86
N THR A 14 7.08 3.57 -6.03
CA THR A 14 7.57 3.04 -4.76
C THR A 14 6.40 2.88 -3.81
N VAL A 15 6.61 2.05 -2.79
CA VAL A 15 5.56 1.85 -1.78
C VAL A 15 5.20 3.18 -1.12
N GLU A 16 6.21 4.01 -0.88
CA GLU A 16 5.95 5.31 -0.26
C GLU A 16 5.00 6.15 -1.10
N ASP A 17 5.23 6.21 -2.41
CA ASP A 17 4.36 6.97 -3.29
C ASP A 17 2.96 6.40 -3.32
N ILE A 18 2.88 5.08 -3.32
CA ILE A 18 1.57 4.41 -3.33
C ILE A 18 0.81 4.76 -2.05
N ILE A 19 1.50 4.75 -0.92
CA ILE A 19 0.85 5.08 0.35
C ILE A 19 0.31 6.51 0.33
N ARG A 20 1.04 7.43 -0.26
CA ARG A 20 0.56 8.81 -0.33
C ARG A 20 -0.74 8.93 -1.12
N VAL A 21 -0.85 8.17 -2.21
CA VAL A 21 -2.08 8.16 -2.98
C VAL A 21 -3.21 7.56 -2.16
N LEU A 22 -2.92 6.47 -1.45
CA LEU A 22 -3.94 5.81 -0.66
C LEU A 22 -4.42 6.67 0.50
N GLU A 23 -3.54 7.45 1.10
CA GLU A 23 -3.95 8.34 2.18
C GLU A 23 -5.02 9.31 1.72
N ARG A 24 -4.88 9.80 0.50
CA ARG A 24 -5.85 10.72 -0.04
C ARG A 24 -7.15 10.03 -0.41
N LYS A 25 -7.02 8.85 -1.01
CA LYS A 25 -8.18 8.16 -1.50
C LYS A 25 -9.06 7.63 -0.36
N TYR A 26 -8.44 7.06 0.65
CA TYR A 26 -9.17 6.38 1.71
C TYR A 26 -9.29 7.18 2.99
N ASN A 27 -8.64 8.33 3.04
CA ASN A 27 -8.71 9.20 4.21
C ASN A 27 -8.25 8.50 5.48
N TYR A 28 -7.21 7.69 5.35
CA TYR A 28 -6.58 7.00 6.46
C TYR A 28 -5.26 7.64 6.81
N THR A 29 -4.83 7.47 8.05
CA THR A 29 -3.49 7.86 8.45
C THR A 29 -2.61 6.61 8.39
N PHE A 30 -1.54 6.68 7.63
CA PHE A 30 -0.62 5.56 7.53
C PHE A 30 0.58 5.79 8.43
N VAL A 31 0.88 4.79 9.25
CA VAL A 31 2.00 4.86 10.18
C VAL A 31 3.06 3.85 9.71
N TYR A 32 4.23 4.36 9.36
CA TYR A 32 5.28 3.52 8.85
C TYR A 32 6.62 4.20 9.03
N SER A 33 7.69 3.42 8.86
CA SER A 33 9.04 3.96 8.91
C SER A 33 9.64 3.85 7.50
N LEU A 34 10.22 4.94 7.02
CA LEU A 34 10.82 4.92 5.69
C LEU A 34 11.92 3.88 5.58
N ASN A 35 12.57 3.58 6.69
CA ASN A 35 13.61 2.55 6.66
C ASN A 35 13.07 1.17 6.36
N GLN A 36 11.79 0.97 6.59
CA GLN A 36 11.17 -0.33 6.38
C GLN A 36 10.65 -0.51 4.97
N LEU A 37 10.57 0.55 4.22
CA LEU A 37 10.03 0.50 2.87
C LEU A 37 11.16 0.36 1.88
N LYS A 38 11.01 -0.58 0.97
CA LYS A 38 11.97 -0.72 -0.10
C LYS A 38 11.74 0.35 -1.13
N LYS A 39 12.78 0.67 -1.86
CA LYS A 39 12.67 1.65 -2.93
C LYS A 39 12.40 1.00 -4.27
N ASP A 40 12.10 -0.27 -4.26
CA ASP A 40 11.73 -0.96 -5.47
C ASP A 40 10.45 -0.37 -6.02
N ARG A 41 10.36 -0.36 -7.33
CA ARG A 41 9.18 0.15 -7.99
C ARG A 41 8.23 -0.99 -8.28
N LEU A 42 6.97 -0.75 -8.02
CA LEU A 42 5.94 -1.76 -8.15
C LEU A 42 4.88 -1.32 -9.15
N SER A 43 4.29 -2.29 -9.80
CA SER A 43 3.20 -2.02 -10.73
C SER A 43 2.07 -2.97 -10.40
N PHE A 44 0.88 -2.43 -10.24
CA PHE A 44 -0.31 -3.24 -9.99
C PHE A 44 -1.54 -2.37 -10.14
N ARG A 45 -2.68 -3.01 -10.12
CA ARG A 45 -3.94 -2.28 -10.20
C ARG A 45 -4.98 -2.97 -9.35
N PHE A 46 -5.99 -2.23 -8.99
CA PHE A 46 -7.11 -2.78 -8.23
C PHE A 46 -8.34 -1.94 -8.52
N LYS A 47 -9.49 -2.45 -8.13
CA LYS A 47 -10.73 -1.77 -8.39
C LYS A 47 -10.84 -0.55 -7.50
N ASP A 48 -11.37 0.51 -8.08
CA ASP A 48 -11.50 1.80 -7.39
C ASP A 48 -12.31 1.67 -6.11
N LYS A 49 -13.27 0.77 -6.08
CA LYS A 49 -14.14 0.61 -4.91
C LYS A 49 -13.68 -0.45 -3.93
N ALA A 50 -12.50 -1.02 -4.16
CA ALA A 50 -11.99 -2.03 -3.25
C ALA A 50 -11.75 -1.42 -1.87
N PRO A 51 -12.05 -2.15 -0.81
CA PRO A 51 -11.76 -1.66 0.54
C PRO A 51 -10.25 -1.61 0.76
N LEU A 52 -9.84 -0.76 1.70
CA LEU A 52 -8.41 -0.59 1.95
C LEU A 52 -7.72 -1.90 2.33
N ALA A 53 -8.40 -2.74 3.10
CA ALA A 53 -7.81 -4.01 3.50
C ALA A 53 -7.44 -4.86 2.29
N GLU A 54 -8.31 -4.87 1.29
CA GLU A 54 -8.04 -5.64 0.08
C GLU A 54 -6.85 -5.06 -0.68
N VAL A 55 -6.78 -3.74 -0.76
CA VAL A 55 -5.67 -3.07 -1.43
C VAL A 55 -4.37 -3.37 -0.71
N MET A 56 -4.39 -3.30 0.61
CA MET A 56 -3.18 -3.56 1.39
C MET A 56 -2.72 -5.00 1.24
N ASP A 57 -3.64 -5.93 1.12
CA ASP A 57 -3.26 -7.32 0.88
C ASP A 57 -2.48 -7.45 -0.42
N ILE A 58 -2.91 -6.73 -1.45
CA ILE A 58 -2.20 -6.76 -2.72
C ILE A 58 -0.81 -6.15 -2.57
N ILE A 59 -0.74 -5.02 -1.89
CA ILE A 59 0.53 -4.32 -1.74
C ILE A 59 1.54 -5.17 -0.97
N VAL A 60 1.13 -5.75 0.15
CA VAL A 60 2.07 -6.53 0.94
C VAL A 60 2.47 -7.81 0.22
N ASP A 61 1.58 -8.35 -0.59
CA ASP A 61 1.89 -9.54 -1.37
C ASP A 61 2.93 -9.22 -2.44
N VAL A 62 2.75 -8.11 -3.14
CA VAL A 62 3.66 -7.71 -4.19
C VAL A 62 5.01 -7.30 -3.60
N ALA A 63 4.98 -6.54 -2.50
CA ALA A 63 6.20 -6.09 -1.86
C ALA A 63 6.98 -7.25 -1.23
N GLY A 64 6.26 -8.21 -0.67
CA GLY A 64 6.88 -9.44 -0.23
C GLY A 64 7.45 -9.46 1.16
N ASN A 65 7.70 -8.31 1.76
CA ASN A 65 8.32 -8.29 3.08
C ASN A 65 7.67 -7.30 4.02
N LEU A 66 6.44 -6.96 3.74
CA LEU A 66 5.69 -6.04 4.58
C LEU A 66 4.45 -6.71 5.13
N LYS A 67 3.94 -6.16 6.19
CA LYS A 67 2.65 -6.56 6.72
C LYS A 67 1.95 -5.30 7.19
N PHE A 68 0.65 -5.39 7.37
CA PHE A 68 -0.12 -4.23 7.76
C PHE A 68 -1.16 -4.60 8.81
N LYS A 69 -1.63 -3.58 9.50
CA LYS A 69 -2.68 -3.73 10.48
C LYS A 69 -3.53 -2.48 10.45
N ILE A 70 -4.83 -2.64 10.37
CA ILE A 70 -5.76 -1.51 10.35
C ILE A 70 -6.46 -1.43 11.69
N GLU A 71 -6.41 -0.25 12.30
CA GLU A 71 -7.11 0.01 13.56
C GLU A 71 -7.81 1.34 13.44
N GLY A 72 -9.14 1.31 13.42
CA GLY A 72 -9.91 2.53 13.25
C GLY A 72 -9.61 3.18 11.91
N ASP A 73 -9.09 4.38 11.93
CA ASP A 73 -8.72 5.09 10.71
C ASP A 73 -7.21 5.12 10.49
N LYS A 74 -6.49 4.21 11.15
CA LYS A 74 -5.04 4.15 11.01
C LYS A 74 -4.63 2.82 10.41
N CYS A 75 -3.64 2.88 9.55
CA CYS A 75 -3.07 1.69 8.93
C CYS A 75 -1.59 1.64 9.28
N TYR A 76 -1.19 0.62 10.01
CA TYR A 76 0.19 0.46 10.42
C TYR A 76 0.89 -0.48 9.46
N ILE A 77 2.02 -0.05 8.95
CA ILE A 77 2.81 -0.86 8.02
C ILE A 77 4.15 -1.15 8.66
N THR A 78 4.50 -2.42 8.75
CA THR A 78 5.75 -2.82 9.36
C THR A 78 6.43 -3.84 8.46
N ARG A 79 7.73 -4.02 8.70
CA ARG A 79 8.46 -5.03 7.98
C ARG A 79 8.09 -6.39 8.53
N LYS A 80 7.85 -7.32 7.64
CA LYS A 80 7.56 -8.68 8.05
C LYS A 80 8.76 -9.24 8.78
N GLY A 81 8.54 -9.76 9.96
CA GLY A 81 9.57 -10.33 10.77
C GLY A 81 10.17 -11.53 10.09
N ASN A 82 11.48 -11.64 10.19
CA ASN A 82 12.14 -12.66 9.49
C ASN A 82 13.02 -13.40 10.37
N LYS A 83 12.97 -13.91 10.97
CA LYS A 83 13.89 -14.41 11.75
C LYS A 83 14.63 -15.35 11.33
N LYS A 84 15.06 -15.30 10.98
CA LYS A 84 15.53 -16.08 10.59
C LYS A 84 15.65 -16.54 10.79
#